data_661e0a8a8876f8a1d743604f4e5c174a
#
_entry.id   661e0a8a8876f8a1d743604f4e5c174a
#
_cell.length_a   1.000
_cell.length_b   1.000
_cell.length_c   1.000
_cell.angle_alpha   90.00
_cell.angle_beta   90.00
_cell.angle_gamma   90.00
#
_symmetry.space_group_name_H-M   'P 1'
#
loop_
_entity.id
_entity.type
_entity.pdbx_description
1 polymer ?
#
loop_
_entity_poly.entity_id
_entity_poly.type
_entity_poly.pdbx_seq_one_letter_code
_entity_poly.pdbx_strand_id
1 'polypeptide(L)' 'MKLEIITPDKKVYSGDVSAVKLPGADGSFGIMNNHAPIIATLKKGTVKVTETSNKVETFEINGGVVEVLNNKIIVLAEA' A
#
# COMPACT_ATOMS: atom_id res chain seq x y z
N MET A 1 -3.35 6.23 9.58
CA MET A 1 -2.47 5.05 9.53
C MET A 1 -1.20 5.36 8.76
N LYS A 2 -0.14 4.65 9.06
CA LYS A 2 1.14 4.86 8.40
C LYS A 2 1.32 3.90 7.23
N LEU A 3 1.81 4.43 6.11
CA LEU A 3 2.12 3.64 4.93
C LEU A 3 3.60 3.78 4.58
N GLU A 4 4.23 2.64 4.27
CA GLU A 4 5.56 2.61 3.65
C GLU A 4 5.49 1.75 2.41
N ILE A 5 6.05 2.25 1.31
CA ILE A 5 6.22 1.48 0.07
C ILE A 5 7.71 1.33 -0.17
N ILE A 6 8.18 0.10 -0.20
CA ILE A 6 9.60 -0.23 -0.24
C ILE A 6 9.87 -1.13 -1.45
N THR A 7 10.90 -0.79 -2.23
CA THR A 7 11.44 -1.68 -3.26
C THR A 7 12.79 -2.22 -2.76
N PRO A 8 13.41 -3.21 -3.46
CA PRO A 8 14.73 -3.69 -3.06
C PRO A 8 15.79 -2.60 -2.98
N ASP A 9 15.64 -1.54 -3.78
CA ASP A 9 16.66 -0.50 -3.87
C ASP A 9 16.44 0.66 -2.92
N LYS A 10 15.19 0.97 -2.57
CA LYS A 10 14.91 2.18 -1.79
C LYS A 10 13.49 2.19 -1.23
N LYS A 11 13.27 3.10 -0.29
CA LYS A 11 11.93 3.44 0.16
C LYS A 11 11.35 4.45 -0.84
N VAL A 12 10.23 4.08 -1.46
CA VAL A 12 9.57 4.88 -2.49
C VAL A 12 8.63 5.89 -1.85
N TYR A 13 7.99 5.53 -0.75
CA TYR A 13 7.01 6.38 -0.07
C TYR A 13 6.98 6.09 1.42
N SER A 14 6.76 7.12 2.21
CA SER A 14 6.48 7.00 3.65
C SER A 14 5.62 8.18 4.07
N GLY A 15 4.52 7.91 4.76
CA GLY A 15 3.66 9.00 5.22
C GLY A 15 2.40 8.50 5.93
N ASP A 16 1.64 9.46 6.44
CA ASP A 16 0.35 9.20 7.07
C ASP A 16 -0.75 9.29 6.03
N VAL A 17 -1.57 8.26 5.98
CA VAL A 17 -2.60 8.11 4.95
C VAL A 17 -3.95 7.75 5.58
N SER A 18 -5.02 8.11 4.90
CA SER A 18 -6.37 7.77 5.31
C SER A 18 -6.91 6.54 4.59
N ALA A 19 -6.40 6.25 3.39
CA ALA A 19 -6.83 5.11 2.60
C ALA A 19 -5.75 4.72 1.59
N VAL A 20 -5.67 3.42 1.30
CA VAL A 20 -4.79 2.88 0.27
C VAL A 20 -5.57 1.86 -0.54
N LYS A 21 -5.57 2.00 -1.87
CA LYS A 21 -6.14 1.00 -2.77
C LYS A 21 -5.01 0.24 -3.45
N LEU A 22 -5.10 -1.08 -3.41
CA LEU A 22 -4.01 -1.96 -3.82
C LEU A 22 -4.48 -2.95 -4.89
N PRO A 23 -3.59 -3.30 -5.86
CA PRO A 23 -3.92 -4.30 -6.86
C PRO A 23 -3.66 -5.71 -6.33
N GLY A 24 -4.58 -6.24 -5.54
CA GLY A 24 -4.45 -7.59 -5.01
C GLY A 24 -4.46 -8.64 -6.12
N ALA A 25 -3.77 -9.77 -5.89
CA ALA A 25 -3.70 -10.86 -6.86
C ALA A 25 -5.09 -11.40 -7.22
N ASP A 26 -6.01 -11.38 -6.27
CA ASP A 26 -7.39 -11.83 -6.45
C ASP A 26 -8.37 -10.69 -6.73
N GLY A 27 -7.87 -9.50 -6.95
CA GLY A 27 -8.68 -8.30 -7.21
C GLY A 27 -8.26 -7.13 -6.35
N SER A 28 -8.63 -5.93 -6.80
CA SER A 28 -8.31 -4.71 -6.07
C SER A 28 -9.04 -4.67 -4.73
N PHE A 29 -8.38 -4.13 -3.72
CA PHE A 29 -9.00 -3.93 -2.41
C PHE A 29 -8.46 -2.67 -1.77
N GLY A 30 -9.23 -2.13 -0.82
CA GLY A 30 -8.88 -0.92 -0.10
C GLY A 30 -8.62 -1.18 1.37
N ILE A 31 -7.72 -0.39 1.95
CA ILE A 31 -7.42 -0.43 3.38
C ILE A 31 -7.65 0.95 3.96
N MET A 32 -8.43 1.00 5.02
CA MET A 32 -8.69 2.23 5.77
C MET A 32 -8.23 2.07 7.21
N ASN A 33 -8.33 3.14 7.99
CA ASN A 33 -7.89 3.13 9.39
C ASN A 33 -8.45 1.94 10.17
N ASN A 34 -7.60 1.36 11.00
CA ASN A 34 -7.95 0.26 11.91
C ASN A 34 -8.38 -1.02 11.19
N HIS A 35 -7.88 -1.23 9.98
CA HIS A 35 -8.13 -2.47 9.26
C HIS A 35 -7.52 -3.65 10.00
N ALA A 36 -8.24 -4.78 10.00
CA ALA A 36 -7.73 -6.01 10.60
C ALA A 36 -6.41 -6.44 9.96
N PRO A 37 -5.53 -7.13 10.70
CA PRO A 37 -4.26 -7.60 10.15
C PRO A 37 -4.47 -8.49 8.93
N ILE A 38 -3.70 -8.23 7.87
CA ILE A 38 -3.68 -9.07 6.68
C ILE A 38 -2.27 -9.14 6.09
N ILE A 39 -2.02 -10.20 5.34
CA ILE A 39 -0.89 -10.33 4.42
C ILE A 39 -1.50 -10.75 3.10
N ALA A 40 -1.20 -10.04 2.02
CA ALA A 40 -1.76 -10.33 0.72
C ALA A 40 -0.74 -10.15 -0.38
N THR A 41 -0.85 -10.96 -1.43
CA THR A 41 -0.02 -10.85 -2.62
C THR A 41 -0.62 -9.84 -3.57
N LEU A 42 0.24 -9.02 -4.16
CA LEU A 42 -0.12 -8.00 -5.12
C LEU A 42 0.32 -8.39 -6.52
N LYS A 43 -0.48 -7.99 -7.51
CA LYS A 43 -0.12 -8.15 -8.92
C LYS A 43 0.33 -6.82 -9.49
N LYS A 44 0.79 -6.81 -10.73
CA LYS A 44 1.12 -5.59 -11.45
C LYS A 44 -0.10 -4.67 -11.49
N GLY A 45 0.09 -3.42 -11.14
CA GLY A 45 -0.98 -2.44 -11.14
C GLY A 45 -0.61 -1.17 -10.40
N THR A 46 -1.63 -0.40 -10.07
CA THR A 46 -1.47 0.90 -9.45
C THR A 46 -1.85 0.85 -7.97
N VAL A 47 -0.97 1.36 -7.13
CA VAL A 47 -1.27 1.64 -5.72
C VAL A 47 -1.74 3.08 -5.64
N LYS A 48 -2.97 3.30 -5.17
CA LYS A 48 -3.53 4.63 -4.99
C LYS A 48 -3.54 4.97 -3.51
N VAL A 49 -2.88 6.07 -3.17
CA VAL A 49 -2.71 6.53 -1.79
C VAL A 49 -3.49 7.81 -1.59
N THR A 50 -4.33 7.84 -0.56
CA THR A 50 -5.00 9.08 -0.14
C THR A 50 -4.40 9.48 1.21
N GLU A 51 -3.71 10.61 1.23
CA GLU A 51 -3.08 11.12 2.45
C GLU A 51 -4.11 11.74 3.39
N THR A 52 -3.74 11.89 4.64
CA THR A 52 -4.63 12.51 5.63
C THR A 52 -4.97 13.96 5.25
N SER A 53 -4.13 14.60 4.46
CA SER A 53 -4.38 15.94 3.92
C SER A 53 -5.32 15.94 2.71
N ASN A 54 -5.83 14.77 2.31
CA ASN A 54 -6.64 14.53 1.11
C ASN A 54 -5.87 14.61 -0.21
N LYS A 55 -4.56 14.71 -0.16
CA LYS A 55 -3.73 14.61 -1.35
C LYS A 55 -3.73 13.17 -1.84
N VAL A 56 -3.87 12.97 -3.15
CA VAL A 56 -3.87 11.65 -3.77
C VAL A 56 -2.59 11.47 -4.56
N GLU A 57 -1.91 10.33 -4.34
CA GLU A 57 -0.74 9.95 -5.11
C GLU A 57 -0.91 8.52 -5.62
N THR A 58 -0.28 8.22 -6.76
CA THR A 58 -0.34 6.90 -7.35
C THR A 58 1.06 6.40 -7.64
N PHE A 59 1.24 5.08 -7.49
CA PHE A 59 2.52 4.41 -7.73
C PHE A 59 2.26 3.15 -8.54
N GLU A 60 3.01 2.98 -9.64
CA GLU A 60 2.92 1.74 -10.43
C GLU A 60 3.87 0.72 -9.84
N ILE A 61 3.38 -0.51 -9.66
CA ILE A 61 4.20 -1.61 -9.16
C ILE A 61 4.08 -2.81 -10.11
N ASN A 62 5.07 -3.69 -10.10
CA ASN A 62 5.08 -4.90 -10.92
C ASN A 62 4.63 -6.13 -10.13
N GLY A 63 4.16 -5.94 -8.93
CA GLY A 63 3.75 -7.00 -8.03
C GLY A 63 4.33 -6.74 -6.65
N GLY A 64 4.13 -7.67 -5.73
CA GLY A 64 4.68 -7.55 -4.40
C GLY A 64 3.80 -8.18 -3.34
N VAL A 65 4.00 -7.72 -2.11
CA VAL A 65 3.26 -8.20 -0.93
C VAL A 65 2.91 -6.99 -0.08
N VAL A 66 1.72 -6.99 0.49
CA VAL A 66 1.32 -5.99 1.48
C VAL A 66 1.08 -6.68 2.82
N GLU A 67 1.56 -6.03 3.88
CA GLU A 67 1.28 -6.43 5.26
C GLU A 67 0.60 -5.28 5.97
N VAL A 68 -0.49 -5.58 6.68
CA VAL A 68 -1.19 -4.62 7.54
C VAL A 68 -1.19 -5.18 8.96
N LEU A 69 -0.66 -4.37 9.88
CA LEU A 69 -0.61 -4.74 11.29
C LEU A 69 -0.56 -3.47 12.14
N ASN A 70 -1.38 -3.43 13.19
CA ASN A 70 -1.38 -2.32 14.15
C ASN A 70 -1.49 -0.94 13.48
N ASN A 71 -2.42 -0.80 12.53
CA ASN A 71 -2.67 0.44 11.81
C ASN A 71 -1.46 0.94 11.00
N LYS A 72 -0.60 0.00 10.59
CA LYS A 72 0.57 0.28 9.77
C LYS A 72 0.54 -0.63 8.54
N ILE A 73 0.80 -0.03 7.37
CA ILE A 73 0.81 -0.75 6.08
C ILE A 73 2.23 -0.72 5.53
N ILE A 74 2.75 -1.89 5.19
CA ILE A 74 4.03 -2.01 4.51
C ILE A 74 3.78 -2.71 3.18
N VAL A 75 4.15 -2.04 2.09
CA VAL A 75 4.12 -2.61 0.74
C VAL A 75 5.54 -2.90 0.31
N LEU A 76 5.83 -4.18 0.09
CA LEU A 76 7.11 -4.62 -0.48
C LEU A 76 6.88 -4.83 -1.96
N ALA A 77 7.26 -3.83 -2.76
CA ALA A 77 6.95 -3.81 -4.19
C ALA A 77 8.12 -4.33 -5.02
N GLU A 78 7.78 -5.04 -6.08
CA GLU A 78 8.75 -5.38 -7.13
C GLU A 78 8.95 -4.15 -8.02
N ALA A 79 10.20 -3.92 -8.36
CA ALA A 79 10.59 -2.79 -9.18
C ALA A 79 10.19 -2.97 -10.65
#